data_48f60e7e5e4b1a622342b79d0c9dbaa8
#
_entry.id   48f60e7e5e4b1a622342b79d0c9dbaa8
#
_cell.length_a   1.000
_cell.length_b   1.000
_cell.length_c   1.000
_cell.angle_alpha   90.00
_cell.angle_beta   90.00
_cell.angle_gamma   90.00
#
_symmetry.space_group_name_H-M   'P 1'
#
loop_
_entity.id
_entity.type
_entity.pdbx_description
1 polymer ?
#
loop_
_entity_poly.entity_id
_entity_poly.type
_entity_poly.pdbx_seq_one_letter_code
_entity_poly.pdbx_strand_id
1 'polypeptide(L)' 'MKTFETFEQVADMTPCIKRPIVVHAKKMDEEFRVYSLEGNYKRGKPGDYLMCGIEGELYICDGEIFEKSYDFVQEG' A
#
# COMPACT_ATOMS: atom_id res chain seq x y z
N MET A 1 -8.97 25.88 3.47
CA MET A 1 -8.28 24.57 3.50
C MET A 1 -6.84 24.74 3.04
N LYS A 2 -5.91 24.19 3.79
CA LYS A 2 -4.50 24.23 3.40
C LYS A 2 -4.21 23.10 2.42
N THR A 3 -3.37 23.38 1.42
CA THR A 3 -2.98 22.39 0.42
C THR A 3 -1.46 22.25 0.44
N PHE A 4 -0.96 21.00 0.54
CA PHE A 4 0.47 20.73 0.55
C PHE A 4 0.80 19.80 -0.62
N GLU A 5 1.84 20.15 -1.36
CA GLU A 5 2.28 19.36 -2.51
C GLU A 5 3.65 18.73 -2.30
N THR A 6 4.50 19.32 -1.48
CA THR A 6 5.85 18.81 -1.23
C THR A 6 6.16 18.85 0.26
N PHE A 7 7.14 18.04 0.64
CA PHE A 7 7.60 17.95 2.04
C PHE A 7 8.12 19.30 2.54
N GLU A 8 8.78 20.05 1.68
CA GLU A 8 9.39 21.34 2.05
C GLU A 8 8.36 22.38 2.44
N GLN A 9 7.11 22.21 2.04
CA GLN A 9 6.03 23.16 2.36
C GLN A 9 5.48 22.95 3.77
N VAL A 10 5.87 21.88 4.44
CA VAL A 10 5.33 21.51 5.74
C VAL A 10 6.37 21.80 6.81
N ALA A 11 6.01 22.66 7.77
CA ALA A 11 6.86 22.96 8.92
C ALA A 11 6.58 21.98 10.06
N ASP A 12 7.56 21.80 10.92
CA ASP A 12 7.38 21.11 12.20
C ASP A 12 7.00 19.62 12.08
N MET A 13 7.43 18.96 11.02
CA MET A 13 7.26 17.51 10.93
C MET A 13 8.28 16.79 11.78
N THR A 14 7.82 15.77 12.47
CA THR A 14 8.65 14.98 13.37
C THR A 14 8.97 13.62 12.75
N PRO A 15 10.23 13.20 12.72
CA PRO A 15 10.56 11.85 12.27
C PRO A 15 9.88 10.79 13.13
N CYS A 16 9.38 9.77 12.49
CA CYS A 16 8.73 8.67 13.18
C CYS A 16 9.00 7.38 12.40
N ILE A 17 8.88 6.26 13.09
CA ILE A 17 9.10 4.94 12.50
C ILE A 17 7.78 4.18 12.50
N LYS A 18 7.45 3.64 11.33
CA LYS A 18 6.25 2.82 11.19
C LYS A 18 6.46 1.50 11.95
N ARG A 19 5.48 1.12 12.75
CA ARG A 19 5.55 -0.16 13.47
C ARG A 19 5.52 -1.32 12.49
N PRO A 20 6.28 -2.39 12.75
CA PRO A 20 6.29 -3.56 11.87
C PRO A 20 5.03 -4.40 12.07
N ILE A 21 3.97 -4.02 11.38
CA ILE A 21 2.69 -4.72 11.44
C ILE A 21 2.62 -5.68 10.25
N VAL A 22 2.30 -6.96 10.53
CA VAL A 22 2.17 -7.97 9.48
C VAL A 22 0.89 -7.70 8.68
N VAL A 23 1.05 -7.60 7.37
CA VAL A 23 -0.06 -7.54 6.43
C VAL A 23 0.12 -8.67 5.43
N HIS A 24 -0.87 -8.92 4.60
CA HIS A 24 -0.80 -10.00 3.62
C HIS A 24 -0.75 -9.43 2.21
N ALA A 25 -0.03 -10.11 1.34
CA ALA A 25 0.17 -9.66 -0.03
C ALA A 25 0.20 -10.83 -0.99
N LYS A 26 -0.30 -10.60 -2.19
CA LYS A 26 -0.20 -11.56 -3.29
C LYS A 26 0.19 -10.82 -4.55
N LYS A 27 1.27 -11.25 -5.19
CA LYS A 27 1.66 -10.70 -6.47
C LYS A 27 0.70 -11.21 -7.54
N MET A 28 0.11 -10.30 -8.27
CA MET A 28 -0.86 -10.63 -9.31
C MET A 28 -0.15 -10.73 -10.65
N ASP A 29 -0.52 -11.73 -11.44
CA ASP A 29 0.05 -11.94 -12.77
C ASP A 29 -0.90 -11.55 -13.90
N GLU A 30 -2.02 -10.94 -13.54
CA GLU A 30 -3.01 -10.45 -14.50
C GLU A 30 -3.67 -9.18 -13.98
N GLU A 31 -4.39 -8.48 -14.82
CA GLU A 31 -5.17 -7.32 -14.40
C GLU A 31 -6.24 -7.74 -13.39
N PHE A 32 -6.48 -6.87 -12.41
CA PHE A 32 -7.45 -7.15 -11.35
C PHE A 32 -8.08 -5.86 -10.86
N ARG A 33 -9.18 -6.00 -10.14
CA ARG A 33 -9.90 -4.86 -9.55
C ARG A 33 -10.07 -5.07 -8.07
N VAL A 34 -10.01 -3.96 -7.34
CA VAL A 34 -10.29 -3.95 -5.91
C VAL A 34 -11.36 -2.89 -5.66
N TYR A 35 -12.46 -3.29 -5.03
CA TYR A 35 -13.53 -2.37 -4.68
C TYR A 35 -13.25 -1.73 -3.34
N SER A 36 -13.45 -0.42 -3.26
CA SER A 36 -13.38 0.30 -1.99
C SER A 36 -14.73 0.25 -1.30
N LEU A 37 -14.75 0.58 -0.01
CA LEU A 37 -15.98 0.64 0.77
C LEU A 37 -16.96 1.69 0.23
N GLU A 38 -16.47 2.63 -0.56
CA GLU A 38 -17.29 3.69 -1.16
C GLU A 38 -17.95 3.29 -2.47
N GLY A 39 -17.77 2.04 -2.88
CA GLY A 39 -18.40 1.53 -4.10
C GLY A 39 -17.60 1.77 -5.37
N ASN A 40 -16.46 2.47 -5.26
CA ASN A 40 -15.55 2.67 -6.38
C ASN A 40 -14.57 1.52 -6.46
N TYR A 41 -13.98 1.31 -7.62
CA TYR A 41 -12.93 0.31 -7.75
C TYR A 41 -11.66 0.95 -8.27
N LYS A 42 -10.54 0.30 -7.94
CA LYS A 42 -9.24 0.63 -8.51
C LYS A 42 -8.75 -0.57 -9.29
N ARG A 43 -7.99 -0.30 -10.34
CA ARG A 43 -7.47 -1.34 -11.22
C ARG A 43 -5.98 -1.55 -10.97
N GLY A 44 -5.59 -2.81 -10.82
CA GLY A 44 -4.18 -3.19 -10.73
C GLY A 44 -3.73 -3.83 -12.04
N LYS A 45 -2.43 -3.74 -12.31
CA LYS A 45 -1.83 -4.33 -13.50
C LYS A 45 -0.99 -5.56 -13.11
N PRO A 46 -0.62 -6.41 -14.09
CA PRO A 46 0.29 -7.52 -13.80
C PRO A 46 1.57 -7.00 -13.14
N GLY A 47 2.01 -7.68 -12.09
CA GLY A 47 3.18 -7.27 -11.31
C GLY A 47 2.85 -6.43 -10.09
N ASP A 48 1.65 -5.90 -9.99
CA ASP A 48 1.19 -5.21 -8.79
C ASP A 48 0.78 -6.24 -7.73
N TYR A 49 0.72 -5.78 -6.48
CA TYR A 49 0.37 -6.64 -5.35
C TYR A 49 -1.02 -6.31 -4.84
N LEU A 50 -1.80 -7.37 -4.63
CA LEU A 50 -3.06 -7.27 -3.91
C LEU A 50 -2.74 -7.40 -2.43
N MET A 51 -3.10 -6.38 -1.67
CA MET A 51 -2.76 -6.27 -0.25
C MET A 51 -3.99 -6.44 0.62
N CYS A 52 -3.78 -7.06 1.77
CA CYS A 52 -4.80 -7.13 2.80
C CYS A 52 -4.23 -6.56 4.09
N GLY A 53 -4.82 -5.49 4.60
CA GLY A 53 -4.39 -4.83 5.82
C GLY A 53 -4.88 -5.53 7.07
N ILE A 54 -4.56 -4.93 8.23
CA ILE A 54 -4.85 -5.52 9.53
C ILE A 54 -6.35 -5.65 9.84
N GLU A 55 -7.17 -4.85 9.18
CA GLU A 55 -8.62 -4.88 9.36
C GLU A 55 -9.33 -5.68 8.27
N GLY A 56 -8.56 -6.38 7.44
CA GLY A 56 -9.11 -7.14 6.33
C GLY A 56 -9.40 -6.33 5.08
N GLU A 57 -9.05 -5.04 5.09
CA GLU A 57 -9.26 -4.19 3.93
C GLU A 57 -8.32 -4.55 2.79
N LEU A 58 -8.84 -4.53 1.58
CA LEU A 58 -8.04 -4.81 0.39
C LEU A 58 -7.60 -3.52 -0.29
N TYR A 59 -6.37 -3.49 -0.78
CA TYR A 59 -5.84 -2.36 -1.53
C TYR A 59 -4.74 -2.85 -2.47
N ILE A 60 -4.29 -1.95 -3.34
CA ILE A 60 -3.29 -2.28 -4.36
C ILE A 60 -1.99 -1.56 -4.03
N CYS A 61 -0.89 -2.28 -4.12
CA CYS A 61 0.44 -1.70 -3.99
C CYS A 61 1.18 -1.90 -5.31
N ASP A 62 1.76 -0.83 -5.83
CA ASP A 62 2.60 -0.89 -7.02
C ASP A 62 3.74 -1.87 -6.80
N GLY A 63 4.04 -2.69 -7.82
CA GLY A 63 5.03 -3.74 -7.69
C GLY A 63 6.42 -3.25 -7.32
N GLU A 64 6.87 -2.15 -7.93
CA GLU A 64 8.19 -1.60 -7.62
C GLU A 64 8.23 -1.01 -6.22
N ILE A 65 7.15 -0.35 -5.80
CA ILE A 65 7.06 0.21 -4.46
C ILE A 65 7.05 -0.91 -3.43
N PHE A 66 6.31 -1.99 -3.69
CA PHE A 66 6.26 -3.12 -2.78
C PHE A 66 7.66 -3.70 -2.57
N GLU A 67 8.40 -3.93 -3.64
CA GLU A 67 9.72 -4.55 -3.56
C GLU A 67 10.73 -3.70 -2.81
N LYS A 68 10.53 -2.39 -2.78
CA LYS A 68 11.39 -1.46 -2.04
C LYS A 68 10.97 -1.28 -0.59
N SER A 69 9.72 -1.62 -0.25
CA SER A 69 9.14 -1.25 1.04
C SER A 69 8.81 -2.43 1.93
N TYR A 70 8.67 -3.63 1.38
CA TYR A 70 8.19 -4.79 2.12
C TYR A 70 9.13 -5.99 1.94
N ASP A 71 9.18 -6.81 2.97
CA ASP A 71 9.84 -8.12 2.92
C ASP A 71 8.81 -9.17 3.32
N PHE A 72 8.85 -10.32 2.66
CA PHE A 72 7.98 -11.42 3.07
C PHE A 72 8.50 -12.02 4.36
N VAL A 73 7.56 -12.32 5.26
CA VAL A 73 7.89 -13.00 6.50
C VAL A 73 8.18 -14.45 6.17
N GLN A 74 9.35 -14.92 6.60
CA GLN A 74 9.71 -16.32 6.42
C GLN A 74 9.13 -17.13 7.55
N GLU A 75 8.34 -18.16 7.20
CA GLU A 75 7.85 -19.11 8.16
C GLU A 75 8.93 -20.18 8.30
N GLY A 76 9.56 -20.14 9.45
CA GLY A 76 10.65 -21.06 9.74
C GLY A 76 10.21 -22.32 10.40
#